data_89af60378680f00f6fe3b2deed985d92
#
_entry.id   89af60378680f00f6fe3b2deed985d92
#
_cell.length_a   1.000
_cell.length_b   1.000
_cell.length_c   1.000
_cell.angle_alpha   90.00
_cell.angle_beta   90.00
_cell.angle_gamma   90.00
#
_symmetry.space_group_name_H-M   'P 1'
#
loop_
_entity.id
_entity.type
_entity.pdbx_description
1 polymer ?
#
loop_
_entity_poly.entity_id
_entity_poly.type
_entity_poly.pdbx_seq_one_letter_code
_entity_poly.pdbx_strand_id
1 'polypeptide(L)'
;MALDVSSADAALRVAQKLHGHVGMFKVGKEVFTAEGPAVARNLLAEGNRVFLDLKFHDIPNTVRAAAQQAGMLGVSLLTIHASGGRKMIAAAVEGVRAAAKARGVAQPSQVLAVTALTSLSAEDLAEIGFLGSPEEVVVRLARLAQSAGADGVVASPREIAVIRQACGPNFLIVTPGIRPAAGASDDQARTATPESAIRAGADYLVIGRPITGAEDPAAAADAIAAEMEKALTSHQAQAQKP
;
A
#
# COMPACT_ATOMS: atom_id res chain seq x y z
N MET A 1 2.08 1.80 -8.64
CA MET A 1 3.35 2.48 -9.02
C MET A 1 3.66 3.57 -8.00
N ALA A 2 4.88 3.61 -7.42
CA ALA A 2 5.30 4.64 -6.47
C ALA A 2 5.85 5.87 -7.22
N LEU A 3 5.33 7.07 -6.90
CA LEU A 3 5.81 8.36 -7.41
C LEU A 3 6.77 8.97 -6.38
N ASP A 4 7.98 8.40 -6.31
CA ASP A 4 9.04 8.89 -5.43
C ASP A 4 9.86 9.94 -6.20
N VAL A 5 9.30 11.14 -6.33
CA VAL A 5 9.81 12.30 -7.07
C VAL A 5 9.59 13.58 -6.26
N SER A 6 10.37 14.63 -6.55
CA SER A 6 10.44 15.86 -5.77
C SER A 6 9.51 16.99 -6.24
N SER A 7 8.72 16.78 -7.33
CA SER A 7 7.80 17.81 -7.83
C SER A 7 6.54 17.23 -8.45
N ALA A 8 5.46 18.01 -8.45
CA ALA A 8 4.19 17.66 -9.08
C ALA A 8 4.35 17.43 -10.59
N ASP A 9 5.11 18.28 -11.26
CA ASP A 9 5.37 18.15 -12.70
C ASP A 9 6.06 16.84 -13.04
N ALA A 10 7.05 16.43 -12.23
CA ALA A 10 7.70 15.13 -12.41
C ALA A 10 6.72 13.97 -12.18
N ALA A 11 5.88 14.07 -11.15
CA ALA A 11 4.86 13.07 -10.87
C ALA A 11 3.85 12.93 -12.02
N LEU A 12 3.36 14.05 -12.57
CA LEU A 12 2.42 14.06 -13.69
C LEU A 12 3.05 13.50 -14.97
N ARG A 13 4.29 13.88 -15.29
CA ARG A 13 5.01 13.30 -16.45
C ARG A 13 5.15 11.78 -16.36
N VAL A 14 5.47 11.26 -15.17
CA VAL A 14 5.53 9.80 -14.94
C VAL A 14 4.15 9.18 -15.07
N ALA A 15 3.11 9.80 -14.50
CA ALA A 15 1.74 9.30 -14.56
C ALA A 15 1.22 9.26 -16.01
N GLN A 16 1.48 10.28 -16.81
CA GLN A 16 1.11 10.33 -18.23
C GLN A 16 1.78 9.21 -19.05
N LYS A 17 3.07 8.96 -18.82
CA LYS A 17 3.78 7.86 -19.49
C LYS A 17 3.27 6.47 -19.12
N LEU A 18 2.74 6.32 -17.90
CA LEU A 18 2.30 5.04 -17.35
C LEU A 18 0.77 4.91 -17.30
N HIS A 19 0.05 5.85 -17.91
CA HIS A 19 -1.42 5.80 -17.96
C HIS A 19 -1.86 4.55 -18.73
N GLY A 20 -2.70 3.73 -18.11
CA GLY A 20 -3.12 2.43 -18.65
C GLY A 20 -2.18 1.25 -18.38
N HIS A 21 -0.92 1.49 -18.00
CA HIS A 21 0.06 0.45 -17.69
C HIS A 21 0.13 0.08 -16.22
N VAL A 22 -0.41 0.92 -15.33
CA VAL A 22 -0.46 0.68 -13.88
C VAL A 22 -1.86 0.94 -13.32
N GLY A 23 -2.27 0.14 -12.35
CA GLY A 23 -3.61 0.23 -11.78
C GLY A 23 -3.81 1.43 -10.82
N MET A 24 -2.74 2.01 -10.28
CA MET A 24 -2.82 3.09 -9.28
C MET A 24 -1.46 3.77 -9.08
N PHE A 25 -1.46 5.09 -8.82
CA PHE A 25 -0.27 5.84 -8.43
C PHE A 25 -0.24 6.09 -6.93
N LYS A 26 0.91 5.77 -6.30
CA LYS A 26 1.16 6.03 -4.89
C LYS A 26 1.83 7.39 -4.73
N VAL A 27 1.14 8.31 -4.08
CA VAL A 27 1.67 9.61 -3.64
C VAL A 27 2.26 9.44 -2.25
N GLY A 28 3.58 9.45 -2.16
CA GLY A 28 4.34 9.31 -0.92
C GLY A 28 4.64 10.64 -0.23
N LYS A 29 5.36 10.55 0.89
CA LYS A 29 5.69 11.70 1.74
C LYS A 29 6.52 12.75 1.01
N GLU A 30 7.48 12.36 0.15
CA GLU A 30 8.37 13.28 -0.55
C GLU A 30 7.57 14.28 -1.39
N VAL A 31 6.88 13.82 -2.41
CA VAL A 31 6.14 14.69 -3.32
C VAL A 31 4.97 15.39 -2.62
N PHE A 32 4.34 14.75 -1.64
CA PHE A 32 3.27 15.38 -0.87
C PHE A 32 3.80 16.49 0.05
N THR A 33 4.99 16.35 0.63
CA THR A 33 5.60 17.40 1.47
C THR A 33 6.02 18.60 0.62
N ALA A 34 6.51 18.35 -0.60
CA ALA A 34 6.90 19.39 -1.53
C ALA A 34 5.71 20.19 -2.08
N GLU A 35 4.62 19.51 -2.47
CA GLU A 35 3.54 20.06 -3.29
C GLU A 35 2.16 20.09 -2.63
N GLY A 36 2.06 19.51 -1.43
CA GLY A 36 0.80 19.39 -0.71
C GLY A 36 -0.23 18.49 -1.46
N PRO A 37 -1.53 18.68 -1.17
CA PRO A 37 -2.58 17.86 -1.76
C PRO A 37 -2.84 18.14 -3.25
N ALA A 38 -2.22 19.16 -3.85
CA ALA A 38 -2.38 19.50 -5.26
C ALA A 38 -1.95 18.35 -6.17
N VAL A 39 -0.85 17.66 -5.84
CA VAL A 39 -0.38 16.51 -6.62
C VAL A 39 -1.43 15.40 -6.72
N ALA A 40 -2.10 15.06 -5.62
CA ALA A 40 -3.16 14.06 -5.63
C ALA A 40 -4.38 14.53 -6.43
N ARG A 41 -4.79 15.80 -6.30
CA ARG A 41 -5.89 16.39 -7.09
C ARG A 41 -5.62 16.33 -8.59
N ASN A 42 -4.42 16.69 -9.02
CA ASN A 42 -4.06 16.69 -10.42
C ASN A 42 -4.09 15.27 -11.01
N LEU A 43 -3.52 14.28 -10.31
CA LEU A 43 -3.58 12.88 -10.73
C LEU A 43 -5.02 12.37 -10.86
N LEU A 44 -5.87 12.68 -9.88
CA LEU A 44 -7.29 12.30 -9.89
C LEU A 44 -8.07 12.99 -11.02
N ALA A 45 -7.77 14.26 -11.32
CA ALA A 45 -8.39 15.00 -12.42
C ALA A 45 -8.04 14.40 -13.80
N GLU A 46 -6.89 13.78 -13.95
CA GLU A 46 -6.49 13.01 -15.14
C GLU A 46 -7.10 11.58 -15.19
N GLY A 47 -8.02 11.25 -14.27
CA GLY A 47 -8.68 9.94 -14.22
C GLY A 47 -7.88 8.83 -13.56
N ASN A 48 -6.74 9.13 -12.97
CA ASN A 48 -5.91 8.15 -12.30
C ASN A 48 -6.47 7.78 -10.91
N ARG A 49 -6.27 6.55 -10.47
CA ARG A 49 -6.50 6.15 -9.09
C ARG A 49 -5.28 6.52 -8.23
N VAL A 50 -5.52 7.01 -7.02
CA VAL A 50 -4.46 7.46 -6.11
C VAL A 50 -4.45 6.67 -4.81
N PHE A 51 -3.27 6.20 -4.43
CA PHE A 51 -2.93 5.67 -3.12
C PHE A 51 -2.15 6.72 -2.34
N LEU A 52 -2.73 7.30 -1.31
CA LEU A 52 -2.10 8.32 -0.47
C LEU A 52 -1.33 7.65 0.68
N ASP A 53 0.00 7.60 0.57
CA ASP A 53 0.87 6.88 1.50
C ASP A 53 1.59 7.82 2.47
N LEU A 54 0.84 8.45 3.38
CA LEU A 54 1.37 9.40 4.38
C LEU A 54 1.59 8.78 5.75
N LYS A 55 1.05 7.58 5.98
CA LYS A 55 1.22 6.82 7.23
C LYS A 55 0.80 7.64 8.47
N PHE A 56 -0.46 8.10 8.50
CA PHE A 56 -0.96 8.91 9.61
C PHE A 56 -0.80 8.17 10.94
N HIS A 57 -0.27 8.89 11.93
CA HIS A 57 -0.03 8.36 13.27
C HIS A 57 -0.08 9.51 14.26
N ASP A 58 -1.21 9.65 14.96
CA ASP A 58 -1.48 10.74 15.92
C ASP A 58 -2.66 10.31 16.82
N ILE A 59 -3.10 11.18 17.72
CA ILE A 59 -4.30 10.94 18.52
C ILE A 59 -5.54 10.73 17.62
N PRO A 60 -6.55 9.95 18.06
CA PRO A 60 -7.66 9.54 17.22
C PRO A 60 -8.39 10.68 16.49
N ASN A 61 -8.64 11.81 17.17
CA ASN A 61 -9.36 12.93 16.55
C ASN A 61 -8.57 13.57 15.39
N THR A 62 -7.26 13.73 15.53
CA THR A 62 -6.38 14.25 14.48
C THR A 62 -6.36 13.33 13.27
N VAL A 63 -6.20 12.01 13.50
CA VAL A 63 -6.19 11.03 12.42
C VAL A 63 -7.55 10.92 11.73
N ARG A 64 -8.67 11.00 12.48
CA ARG A 64 -10.01 11.06 11.89
C ARG A 64 -10.15 12.23 10.93
N ALA A 65 -9.75 13.42 11.36
CA ALA A 65 -9.83 14.61 10.53
C ALA A 65 -8.94 14.51 9.27
N ALA A 66 -7.70 14.02 9.41
CA ALA A 66 -6.78 13.82 8.29
C ALA A 66 -7.32 12.78 7.29
N ALA A 67 -7.84 11.65 7.77
CA ALA A 67 -8.44 10.60 6.94
C ALA A 67 -9.71 11.11 6.23
N GLN A 68 -10.52 11.93 6.89
CA GLN A 68 -11.67 12.58 6.26
C GLN A 68 -11.24 13.49 5.11
N GLN A 69 -10.20 14.32 5.29
CA GLN A 69 -9.70 15.18 4.21
C GLN A 69 -9.12 14.36 3.05
N ALA A 70 -8.40 13.28 3.33
CA ALA A 70 -7.92 12.34 2.30
C ALA A 70 -9.10 11.73 1.51
N GLY A 71 -10.14 11.30 2.21
CA GLY A 71 -11.37 10.81 1.59
C GLY A 71 -12.10 11.87 0.75
N MET A 72 -12.13 13.14 1.21
CA MET A 72 -12.68 14.27 0.45
C MET A 72 -11.89 14.56 -0.83
N LEU A 73 -10.58 14.34 -0.86
CA LEU A 73 -9.78 14.39 -2.09
C LEU A 73 -10.22 13.33 -3.11
N GLY A 74 -10.73 12.18 -2.66
CA GLY A 74 -11.16 11.09 -3.52
C GLY A 74 -10.10 10.02 -3.75
N VAL A 75 -9.09 9.92 -2.91
CA VAL A 75 -8.07 8.87 -3.00
C VAL A 75 -8.70 7.49 -2.81
N SER A 76 -8.17 6.47 -3.49
CA SER A 76 -8.67 5.10 -3.40
C SER A 76 -8.21 4.41 -2.12
N LEU A 77 -6.94 4.58 -1.77
CA LEU A 77 -6.30 3.99 -0.59
C LEU A 77 -5.59 5.08 0.22
N LEU A 78 -5.54 4.91 1.53
CA LEU A 78 -4.68 5.71 2.40
C LEU A 78 -4.03 4.85 3.49
N THR A 79 -2.87 5.29 4.00
CA THR A 79 -2.15 4.58 5.06
C THR A 79 -2.23 5.29 6.41
N ILE A 80 -2.33 4.47 7.44
CA ILE A 80 -2.13 4.81 8.85
C ILE A 80 -1.12 3.83 9.47
N HIS A 81 -0.65 4.06 10.69
CA HIS A 81 0.10 3.06 11.44
C HIS A 81 -0.80 2.21 12.34
N ALA A 82 -0.62 0.88 12.33
CA ALA A 82 -1.33 -0.03 13.23
C ALA A 82 -0.97 0.19 14.72
N SER A 83 0.27 0.64 14.97
CA SER A 83 0.79 0.95 16.31
C SER A 83 0.09 2.13 17.00
N GLY A 84 -0.71 2.93 16.27
CA GLY A 84 -1.58 3.94 16.86
C GLY A 84 -2.76 3.37 17.67
N GLY A 85 -2.97 2.06 17.61
CA GLY A 85 -3.96 1.35 18.42
C GLY A 85 -5.39 1.42 17.88
N ARG A 86 -6.25 0.59 18.48
CA ARG A 86 -7.64 0.39 18.04
C ARG A 86 -8.43 1.69 17.84
N LYS A 87 -8.34 2.61 18.80
CA LYS A 87 -9.12 3.86 18.75
C LYS A 87 -8.71 4.75 17.59
N MET A 88 -7.41 4.84 17.31
CA MET A 88 -6.90 5.62 16.18
C MET A 88 -7.29 5.01 14.84
N ILE A 89 -7.18 3.68 14.70
CA ILE A 89 -7.57 2.96 13.48
C ILE A 89 -9.07 3.14 13.21
N ALA A 90 -9.93 2.91 14.21
CA ALA A 90 -11.37 3.09 14.08
C ALA A 90 -11.74 4.55 13.71
N ALA A 91 -11.04 5.53 14.28
CA ALA A 91 -11.24 6.94 13.96
C ALA A 91 -10.87 7.27 12.49
N ALA A 92 -9.80 6.67 11.94
CA ALA A 92 -9.47 6.80 10.52
C ALA A 92 -10.57 6.26 9.60
N VAL A 93 -11.09 5.07 9.92
CA VAL A 93 -12.20 4.42 9.19
C VAL A 93 -13.47 5.27 9.25
N GLU A 94 -13.79 5.84 10.41
CA GLU A 94 -14.91 6.78 10.56
C GLU A 94 -14.72 8.02 9.67
N GLY A 95 -13.50 8.58 9.62
CA GLY A 95 -13.16 9.74 8.80
C GLY A 95 -13.42 9.52 7.31
N VAL A 96 -12.95 8.40 6.74
CA VAL A 96 -13.18 8.09 5.32
C VAL A 96 -14.64 7.80 5.00
N ARG A 97 -15.38 7.18 5.92
CA ARG A 97 -16.83 6.95 5.78
C ARG A 97 -17.60 8.27 5.79
N ALA A 98 -17.24 9.19 6.68
CA ALA A 98 -17.83 10.53 6.72
C ALA A 98 -17.59 11.30 5.39
N ALA A 99 -16.38 11.19 4.84
CA ALA A 99 -16.05 11.78 3.54
C ALA A 99 -16.88 11.16 2.40
N ALA A 100 -17.02 9.84 2.35
CA ALA A 100 -17.83 9.14 1.34
C ALA A 100 -19.29 9.61 1.39
N LYS A 101 -19.86 9.71 2.59
CA LYS A 101 -21.22 10.25 2.80
C LYS A 101 -21.33 11.69 2.31
N ALA A 102 -20.37 12.55 2.63
CA ALA A 102 -20.38 13.96 2.21
C ALA A 102 -20.25 14.13 0.69
N ARG A 103 -19.50 13.23 0.02
CA ARG A 103 -19.34 13.19 -1.44
C ARG A 103 -20.48 12.48 -2.17
N GLY A 104 -21.39 11.82 -1.47
CA GLY A 104 -22.46 11.03 -2.06
C GLY A 104 -21.96 9.79 -2.84
N VAL A 105 -20.81 9.23 -2.46
CA VAL A 105 -20.24 8.02 -3.10
C VAL A 105 -20.48 6.79 -2.25
N ALA A 106 -20.76 5.64 -2.89
CA ALA A 106 -21.07 4.39 -2.20
C ALA A 106 -19.84 3.77 -1.53
N GLN A 107 -18.67 3.93 -2.15
CA GLN A 107 -17.43 3.31 -1.69
C GLN A 107 -16.51 4.36 -1.04
N PRO A 108 -16.21 4.24 0.27
CA PRO A 108 -15.22 5.08 0.93
C PRO A 108 -13.81 4.72 0.44
N SER A 109 -12.85 5.63 0.65
CA SER A 109 -11.43 5.30 0.56
C SER A 109 -11.10 4.15 1.51
N GLN A 110 -10.28 3.20 1.08
CA GLN A 110 -9.87 2.07 1.92
C GLN A 110 -8.70 2.45 2.82
N VAL A 111 -8.76 2.04 4.07
CA VAL A 111 -7.75 2.32 5.09
C VAL A 111 -6.82 1.14 5.24
N LEU A 112 -5.53 1.35 4.99
CA LEU A 112 -4.48 0.36 5.15
C LEU A 112 -3.62 0.69 6.37
N ALA A 113 -3.46 -0.27 7.28
CA ALA A 113 -2.63 -0.11 8.46
C ALA A 113 -1.21 -0.67 8.23
N VAL A 114 -0.19 0.16 8.32
CA VAL A 114 1.21 -0.27 8.29
C VAL A 114 1.48 -1.06 9.57
N THR A 115 1.91 -2.31 9.45
CA THR A 115 2.22 -3.19 10.60
C THR A 115 3.57 -2.83 11.21
N ALA A 116 4.65 -3.33 10.63
CA ALA A 116 6.01 -2.92 10.95
C ALA A 116 6.66 -2.34 9.69
N LEU A 117 7.52 -1.35 9.84
CA LEU A 117 8.29 -0.85 8.71
C LEU A 117 9.26 -1.94 8.23
N THR A 118 9.31 -2.14 6.91
CA THR A 118 10.13 -3.21 6.30
C THR A 118 11.64 -3.05 6.51
N SER A 119 12.08 -1.87 6.97
CA SER A 119 13.46 -1.58 7.35
C SER A 119 13.83 -2.03 8.76
N LEU A 120 12.85 -2.30 9.65
CA LEU A 120 13.10 -2.65 11.03
C LEU A 120 13.55 -4.11 11.16
N SER A 121 14.64 -4.32 11.89
CA SER A 121 15.09 -5.65 12.35
C SER A 121 14.30 -6.11 13.57
N ALA A 122 14.59 -7.32 14.07
CA ALA A 122 14.03 -7.82 15.33
C ALA A 122 14.52 -6.99 16.52
N GLU A 123 15.78 -6.58 16.48
CA GLU A 123 16.42 -5.75 17.51
C GLU A 123 15.77 -4.36 17.55
N ASP A 124 15.57 -3.71 16.39
CA ASP A 124 14.89 -2.40 16.31
C ASP A 124 13.46 -2.46 16.85
N LEU A 125 12.73 -3.55 16.57
CA LEU A 125 11.38 -3.76 17.10
C LEU A 125 11.39 -3.91 18.62
N ALA A 126 12.34 -4.65 19.17
CA ALA A 126 12.50 -4.82 20.62
C ALA A 126 12.87 -3.48 21.29
N GLU A 127 13.79 -2.71 20.69
CA GLU A 127 14.23 -1.41 21.20
C GLU A 127 13.08 -0.39 21.31
N ILE A 128 12.14 -0.41 20.35
CA ILE A 128 10.94 0.44 20.41
C ILE A 128 9.78 -0.18 21.19
N GLY A 129 10.02 -1.29 21.91
CA GLY A 129 9.08 -1.88 22.86
C GLY A 129 8.11 -2.91 22.28
N PHE A 130 8.31 -3.40 21.06
CA PHE A 130 7.53 -4.53 20.55
C PHE A 130 8.10 -5.85 21.04
N LEU A 131 7.29 -6.60 21.78
CA LEU A 131 7.64 -7.94 22.28
C LEU A 131 7.30 -9.02 21.26
N GLY A 132 8.20 -10.01 21.13
CA GLY A 132 8.06 -11.17 20.24
C GLY A 132 8.86 -11.03 18.95
N SER A 133 8.80 -12.06 18.13
CA SER A 133 9.41 -12.06 16.80
C SER A 133 8.73 -11.05 15.86
N PRO A 134 9.40 -10.57 14.80
CA PRO A 134 8.78 -9.70 13.80
C PRO A 134 7.47 -10.25 13.24
N GLU A 135 7.40 -11.57 13.01
CA GLU A 135 6.21 -12.24 12.52
C GLU A 135 5.04 -12.16 13.52
N GLU A 136 5.30 -12.44 14.82
CA GLU A 136 4.29 -12.31 15.88
C GLU A 136 3.79 -10.88 16.03
N VAL A 137 4.69 -9.89 15.95
CA VAL A 137 4.34 -8.46 15.98
C VAL A 137 3.43 -8.11 14.83
N VAL A 138 3.78 -8.50 13.61
CA VAL A 138 3.03 -8.19 12.40
C VAL A 138 1.65 -8.84 12.42
N VAL A 139 1.54 -10.12 12.79
CA VAL A 139 0.25 -10.81 12.91
C VAL A 139 -0.64 -10.15 13.96
N ARG A 140 -0.08 -9.78 15.12
CA ARG A 140 -0.81 -9.09 16.18
C ARG A 140 -1.34 -7.73 15.71
N LEU A 141 -0.52 -6.94 15.02
CA LEU A 141 -0.91 -5.64 14.47
C LEU A 141 -1.93 -5.77 13.33
N ALA A 142 -1.81 -6.78 12.46
CA ALA A 142 -2.77 -7.05 11.40
C ALA A 142 -4.15 -7.42 11.95
N ARG A 143 -4.21 -8.32 12.94
CA ARG A 143 -5.47 -8.67 13.63
C ARG A 143 -6.08 -7.48 14.36
N LEU A 144 -5.26 -6.64 14.99
CA LEU A 144 -5.71 -5.40 15.61
C LEU A 144 -6.35 -4.47 14.57
N ALA A 145 -5.68 -4.26 13.43
CA ALA A 145 -6.18 -3.43 12.35
C ALA A 145 -7.51 -3.95 11.80
N GLN A 146 -7.59 -5.24 11.49
CA GLN A 146 -8.81 -5.89 11.00
C GLN A 146 -9.97 -5.73 11.99
N SER A 147 -9.74 -6.04 13.26
CA SER A 147 -10.78 -5.93 14.31
C SER A 147 -11.17 -4.48 14.63
N ALA A 148 -10.38 -3.50 14.23
CA ALA A 148 -10.70 -2.07 14.33
C ALA A 148 -11.37 -1.51 13.06
N GLY A 149 -11.59 -2.35 12.04
CA GLY A 149 -12.32 -2.01 10.82
C GLY A 149 -11.46 -1.48 9.66
N ALA A 150 -10.13 -1.57 9.74
CA ALA A 150 -9.27 -1.30 8.58
C ALA A 150 -9.54 -2.32 7.47
N ASP A 151 -9.39 -1.89 6.22
CA ASP A 151 -9.64 -2.71 5.03
C ASP A 151 -8.46 -3.65 4.72
N GLY A 152 -7.27 -3.31 5.22
CA GLY A 152 -6.06 -4.09 4.97
C GLY A 152 -4.84 -3.57 5.69
N VAL A 153 -3.69 -4.12 5.31
CA VAL A 153 -2.38 -3.76 5.85
C VAL A 153 -1.36 -3.49 4.74
N VAL A 154 -0.31 -2.74 5.13
CA VAL A 154 0.96 -2.71 4.39
C VAL A 154 1.95 -3.56 5.15
N ALA A 155 2.51 -4.58 4.50
CA ALA A 155 3.40 -5.56 5.08
C ALA A 155 4.49 -6.02 4.11
N SER A 156 5.60 -6.54 4.67
CA SER A 156 6.73 -7.04 3.88
C SER A 156 6.36 -8.32 3.12
N PRO A 157 7.05 -8.64 2.01
CA PRO A 157 6.82 -9.88 1.27
C PRO A 157 6.91 -11.16 2.14
N ARG A 158 7.77 -11.17 3.16
CA ARG A 158 7.97 -12.32 4.05
C ARG A 158 6.77 -12.60 4.96
N GLU A 159 5.90 -11.62 5.13
CA GLU A 159 4.80 -11.65 6.09
C GLU A 159 3.43 -11.93 5.44
N ILE A 160 3.36 -11.96 4.10
CA ILE A 160 2.10 -12.12 3.36
C ILE A 160 1.36 -13.38 3.78
N ALA A 161 2.03 -14.53 3.75
CA ALA A 161 1.41 -15.82 4.01
C ALA A 161 0.82 -15.91 5.44
N VAL A 162 1.58 -15.45 6.45
CA VAL A 162 1.12 -15.51 7.84
C VAL A 162 -0.02 -14.51 8.11
N ILE A 163 -0.02 -13.35 7.46
CA ILE A 163 -1.14 -12.40 7.54
C ILE A 163 -2.36 -12.97 6.83
N ARG A 164 -2.20 -13.56 5.65
CA ARG A 164 -3.29 -14.19 4.91
C ARG A 164 -3.94 -15.31 5.71
N GLN A 165 -3.13 -16.15 6.35
CA GLN A 165 -3.62 -17.20 7.25
C GLN A 165 -4.35 -16.63 8.47
N ALA A 166 -3.83 -15.54 9.05
CA ALA A 166 -4.36 -14.94 10.28
C ALA A 166 -5.63 -14.11 10.10
N CYS A 167 -5.76 -13.44 8.94
CA CYS A 167 -6.80 -12.44 8.67
C CYS A 167 -7.78 -12.88 7.55
N GLY A 168 -7.53 -13.98 6.87
CA GLY A 168 -8.41 -14.53 5.84
C GLY A 168 -8.28 -13.86 4.47
N PRO A 169 -9.06 -14.31 3.47
CA PRO A 169 -8.88 -13.96 2.06
C PRO A 169 -9.31 -12.52 1.70
N ASN A 170 -10.22 -11.93 2.48
CA ASN A 170 -10.83 -10.62 2.14
C ASN A 170 -10.09 -9.42 2.75
N PHE A 171 -9.07 -9.64 3.58
CA PHE A 171 -8.29 -8.58 4.19
C PHE A 171 -7.15 -8.19 3.25
N LEU A 172 -7.10 -6.94 2.80
CA LEU A 172 -6.14 -6.50 1.80
C LEU A 172 -4.70 -6.52 2.32
N ILE A 173 -3.80 -7.04 1.48
CA ILE A 173 -2.35 -7.03 1.75
C ILE A 173 -1.66 -6.26 0.63
N VAL A 174 -1.09 -5.11 0.98
CA VAL A 174 -0.32 -4.25 0.09
C VAL A 174 1.16 -4.41 0.41
N THR A 175 1.96 -4.77 -0.59
CA THR A 175 3.34 -5.18 -0.34
C THR A 175 4.33 -4.33 -1.14
N PRO A 176 5.19 -3.55 -0.47
CA PRO A 176 6.36 -2.90 -1.07
C PRO A 176 7.54 -3.87 -1.14
N GLY A 177 8.68 -3.40 -1.69
CA GLY A 177 9.90 -4.22 -1.74
C GLY A 177 9.89 -5.27 -2.84
N ILE A 178 9.15 -5.02 -3.90
CA ILE A 178 9.03 -5.93 -5.05
C ILE A 178 10.10 -5.62 -6.09
N ARG A 179 10.77 -6.66 -6.56
CA ARG A 179 11.79 -6.61 -7.61
C ARG A 179 11.56 -7.73 -8.62
N PRO A 180 11.48 -7.44 -9.92
CA PRO A 180 11.52 -8.48 -10.96
C PRO A 180 12.78 -9.35 -10.82
N ALA A 181 12.70 -10.60 -11.24
CA ALA A 181 13.80 -11.56 -11.11
C ALA A 181 15.11 -11.11 -11.81
N ALA A 182 15.00 -10.29 -12.87
CA ALA A 182 16.11 -9.73 -13.62
C ALA A 182 16.64 -8.38 -13.05
N GLY A 183 16.14 -7.91 -11.91
CA GLY A 183 16.50 -6.59 -11.34
C GLY A 183 17.75 -6.61 -10.47
N ALA A 184 18.48 -5.48 -10.43
CA ALA A 184 19.64 -5.31 -9.58
C ALA A 184 19.29 -5.29 -8.08
N SER A 185 20.22 -5.76 -7.25
CA SER A 185 20.17 -5.64 -5.80
C SER A 185 20.23 -4.17 -5.37
N ASP A 186 19.31 -3.74 -4.53
CA ASP A 186 19.17 -2.37 -4.03
C ASP A 186 19.05 -2.37 -2.49
N ASP A 187 18.93 -1.18 -1.86
CA ASP A 187 18.88 -0.90 -0.41
C ASP A 187 17.77 -1.61 0.40
N GLN A 188 16.92 -2.42 -0.23
CA GLN A 188 15.88 -3.18 0.47
C GLN A 188 16.34 -4.61 0.82
N ALA A 189 16.49 -4.87 2.12
CA ALA A 189 16.93 -6.16 2.66
C ALA A 189 15.90 -7.32 2.51
N ARG A 190 14.64 -7.01 2.15
CA ARG A 190 13.52 -7.97 2.11
C ARG A 190 12.75 -7.82 0.79
N THR A 191 13.29 -8.41 -0.28
CA THR A 191 12.68 -8.36 -1.63
C THR A 191 11.99 -9.67 -1.99
N ALA A 192 11.00 -9.57 -2.89
CA ALA A 192 10.34 -10.70 -3.54
C ALA A 192 10.05 -10.37 -5.00
N THR A 193 9.87 -11.40 -5.84
CA THR A 193 9.39 -11.19 -7.21
C THR A 193 7.89 -10.90 -7.22
N PRO A 194 7.36 -10.22 -8.26
CA PRO A 194 5.92 -10.06 -8.46
C PRO A 194 5.16 -11.38 -8.36
N GLU A 195 5.64 -12.42 -9.06
CA GLU A 195 5.04 -13.75 -9.03
C GLU A 195 4.97 -14.31 -7.60
N SER A 196 6.09 -14.29 -6.86
CA SER A 196 6.15 -14.90 -5.52
C SER A 196 5.23 -14.16 -4.53
N ALA A 197 5.14 -12.84 -4.61
CA ALA A 197 4.28 -12.05 -3.74
C ALA A 197 2.79 -12.30 -4.02
N ILE A 198 2.38 -12.37 -5.28
CA ILE A 198 1.01 -12.70 -5.68
C ILE A 198 0.64 -14.13 -5.25
N ARG A 199 1.51 -15.12 -5.48
CA ARG A 199 1.29 -16.50 -5.02
C ARG A 199 1.17 -16.62 -3.50
N ALA A 200 1.89 -15.80 -2.76
CA ALA A 200 1.78 -15.73 -1.29
C ALA A 200 0.48 -15.06 -0.81
N GLY A 201 -0.27 -14.39 -1.69
CA GLY A 201 -1.56 -13.79 -1.41
C GLY A 201 -1.58 -12.26 -1.26
N ALA A 202 -0.59 -11.54 -1.83
CA ALA A 202 -0.66 -10.08 -1.93
C ALA A 202 -1.76 -9.64 -2.90
N ASP A 203 -2.51 -8.58 -2.53
CA ASP A 203 -3.55 -7.99 -3.39
C ASP A 203 -3.00 -6.84 -4.23
N TYR A 204 -2.05 -6.07 -3.69
CA TYR A 204 -1.40 -4.96 -4.38
C TYR A 204 0.10 -5.00 -4.17
N LEU A 205 0.85 -4.73 -5.24
CA LEU A 205 2.30 -4.57 -5.22
C LEU A 205 2.67 -3.10 -5.37
N VAL A 206 3.55 -2.60 -4.50
CA VAL A 206 4.08 -1.23 -4.60
C VAL A 206 5.46 -1.30 -5.22
N ILE A 207 5.58 -0.79 -6.45
CA ILE A 207 6.79 -0.84 -7.25
C ILE A 207 7.16 0.58 -7.69
N GLY A 208 8.42 0.96 -7.52
CA GLY A 208 8.97 2.27 -7.87
C GLY A 208 10.09 2.13 -8.89
N ARG A 209 11.35 2.20 -8.43
CA ARG A 209 12.58 2.19 -9.25
C ARG A 209 12.66 1.12 -10.35
N PRO A 210 12.17 -0.12 -10.16
CA PRO A 210 12.15 -1.12 -11.25
C PRO A 210 11.37 -0.67 -12.49
N ILE A 211 10.41 0.23 -12.32
CA ILE A 211 9.65 0.83 -13.44
C ILE A 211 10.27 2.15 -13.84
N THR A 212 10.45 3.10 -12.91
CA THR A 212 10.91 4.46 -13.24
C THR A 212 12.35 4.53 -13.72
N GLY A 213 13.20 3.58 -13.35
CA GLY A 213 14.58 3.49 -13.77
C GLY A 213 14.81 2.64 -15.03
N ALA A 214 13.77 2.04 -15.60
CA ALA A 214 13.87 1.28 -16.83
C ALA A 214 14.04 2.23 -18.05
N GLU A 215 14.69 1.75 -19.09
CA GLU A 215 14.82 2.46 -20.36
C GLU A 215 13.43 2.76 -20.98
N ASP A 216 12.54 1.76 -20.93
CA ASP A 216 11.11 1.90 -21.24
C ASP A 216 10.26 1.56 -20.01
N PRO A 217 9.79 2.57 -19.26
CA PRO A 217 8.97 2.35 -18.07
C PRO A 217 7.62 1.70 -18.36
N ALA A 218 7.00 1.93 -19.52
CA ALA A 218 5.73 1.34 -19.87
C ALA A 218 5.88 -0.17 -20.13
N ALA A 219 6.87 -0.55 -20.94
CA ALA A 219 7.20 -1.95 -21.17
C ALA A 219 7.60 -2.69 -19.89
N ALA A 220 8.33 -2.04 -18.98
CA ALA A 220 8.66 -2.62 -17.69
C ALA A 220 7.41 -2.84 -16.80
N ALA A 221 6.47 -1.91 -16.80
CA ALA A 221 5.21 -2.05 -16.07
C ALA A 221 4.35 -3.19 -16.63
N ASP A 222 4.25 -3.29 -17.96
CA ASP A 222 3.50 -4.36 -18.63
C ASP A 222 4.10 -5.74 -18.37
N ALA A 223 5.44 -5.87 -18.40
CA ALA A 223 6.13 -7.12 -18.10
C ALA A 223 5.84 -7.58 -16.65
N ILE A 224 5.84 -6.65 -15.70
CA ILE A 224 5.50 -6.92 -14.30
C ILE A 224 4.01 -7.33 -14.18
N ALA A 225 3.10 -6.66 -14.87
CA ALA A 225 1.68 -7.01 -14.88
C ALA A 225 1.46 -8.42 -15.44
N ALA A 226 2.12 -8.77 -16.54
CA ALA A 226 2.05 -10.11 -17.12
C ALA A 226 2.59 -11.20 -16.16
N GLU A 227 3.66 -10.92 -15.40
CA GLU A 227 4.17 -11.82 -14.36
C GLU A 227 3.13 -12.05 -13.25
N MET A 228 2.44 -10.98 -12.82
CA MET A 228 1.36 -11.06 -11.82
C MET A 228 0.16 -11.87 -12.34
N GLU A 229 -0.30 -11.65 -13.57
CA GLU A 229 -1.41 -12.38 -14.18
C GLU A 229 -1.13 -13.87 -14.29
N LYS A 230 0.08 -14.23 -14.71
CA LYS A 230 0.53 -15.65 -14.76
C LYS A 230 0.48 -16.31 -13.38
N ALA A 231 0.85 -15.58 -12.32
CA ALA A 231 0.78 -16.08 -10.96
C ALA A 231 -0.67 -16.34 -10.50
N LEU A 232 -1.59 -15.43 -10.83
CA LEU A 232 -3.02 -15.54 -10.48
C LEU A 232 -3.69 -16.73 -11.18
N THR A 233 -3.46 -16.91 -12.48
CA THR A 233 -4.04 -18.02 -13.25
C THR A 233 -3.54 -19.36 -12.76
N SER A 234 -2.27 -19.49 -12.42
CA SER A 234 -1.67 -20.71 -11.87
C SER A 234 -2.25 -21.05 -10.48
N HIS A 235 -2.53 -20.08 -9.66
CA HIS A 235 -3.10 -20.27 -8.32
C HIS A 235 -4.56 -20.76 -8.39
N GLN A 236 -5.37 -20.20 -9.30
CA GLN A 236 -6.75 -20.62 -9.52
C GLN A 236 -6.86 -22.05 -10.05
N ALA A 237 -5.94 -22.45 -10.94
CA ALA A 237 -5.89 -23.80 -11.46
C ALA A 237 -5.51 -24.87 -10.40
N GLN A 238 -4.73 -24.48 -9.39
CA GLN A 238 -4.38 -25.37 -8.27
C GLN A 238 -5.51 -25.50 -7.24
N ALA A 239 -6.27 -24.43 -7.00
CA ALA A 239 -7.40 -24.41 -6.09
C ALA A 239 -8.64 -25.18 -6.61
N GLN A 240 -8.69 -25.50 -7.91
CA GLN A 240 -9.77 -26.23 -8.57
C GLN A 240 -9.46 -27.72 -8.80
N LYS A 241 -8.29 -28.22 -8.37
CA LYS A 241 -8.02 -29.66 -8.40
C LYS A 241 -8.66 -30.31 -7.16
N PRO A 242 -9.53 -31.31 -7.37
CA PRO A 242 -10.26 -32.03 -6.31
C PRO A 242 -9.30 -32.79 -5.39
#